data_61643e19a5cecb717e8098d43b7237f3
#
_entry.id   61643e19a5cecb717e8098d43b7237f3
#
_cell.length_a   1.000
_cell.length_b   1.000
_cell.length_c   1.000
_cell.angle_alpha   90.00
_cell.angle_beta   90.00
_cell.angle_gamma   90.00
#
_symmetry.space_group_name_H-M   'P 1'
#
loop_
_entity.id
_entity.type
_entity.pdbx_description
1 polymer ?
#
loop_
_entity_poly.entity_id
_entity_poly.type
_entity_poly.pdbx_seq_one_letter_code
_entity_poly.pdbx_strand_id
1 'polypeptide(L)'
;MTDEKIIQLYFNRDEKAIEETSIKYGSYCYKIANNILRNRQDSEECLNDTWMQTWDSIPPTHPVHFNLFLAKIVRNLSFNKYRNKYTQKRGRGEIALVLEELEECLAGHSDVEALYIVEELQETINTLVRALPEREGNVFIRRYFYSDSIKDISVRYRMSENNIRVMLNRTRNKLRDRLEKEGYLS
;
A
#
# COMPACT_ATOMS: atom_id res chain seq x y z
N MET A 1 12.01 -21.09 -1.05
CA MET A 1 11.80 -21.36 0.41
C MET A 1 10.38 -20.99 0.82
N THR A 2 9.81 -21.57 1.91
CA THR A 2 8.50 -21.16 2.46
C THR A 2 8.65 -19.89 3.29
N ASP A 3 7.55 -19.12 3.47
CA ASP A 3 7.60 -17.87 4.26
C ASP A 3 8.03 -18.10 5.70
N GLU A 4 7.50 -19.15 6.34
CA GLU A 4 7.87 -19.52 7.71
C GLU A 4 9.37 -19.78 7.86
N LYS A 5 9.98 -20.49 6.90
CA LYS A 5 11.43 -20.73 6.92
C LYS A 5 12.23 -19.44 6.76
N ILE A 6 11.78 -18.52 5.90
CA ILE A 6 12.41 -17.21 5.73
C ILE A 6 12.29 -16.40 7.02
N ILE A 7 11.10 -16.35 7.62
CA ILE A 7 10.86 -15.65 8.89
C ILE A 7 11.75 -16.23 10.01
N GLN A 8 11.89 -17.56 10.07
CA GLN A 8 12.76 -18.20 11.05
C GLN A 8 14.24 -17.81 10.87
N LEU A 9 14.72 -17.60 9.64
CA LEU A 9 16.07 -17.08 9.38
C LEU A 9 16.24 -15.66 9.96
N TYR A 10 15.24 -14.78 9.82
CA TYR A 10 15.26 -13.47 10.46
C TYR A 10 15.32 -13.56 11.99
N PHE A 11 14.54 -14.46 12.61
CA PHE A 11 14.60 -14.68 14.05
C PHE A 11 15.95 -15.18 14.52
N ASN A 12 16.61 -16.02 13.72
CA ASN A 12 17.95 -16.54 13.99
C ASN A 12 19.06 -15.54 13.65
N ARG A 13 18.74 -14.35 13.11
CA ARG A 13 19.70 -13.37 12.62
C ARG A 13 20.65 -13.93 11.56
N ASP A 14 20.17 -14.85 10.74
CA ASP A 14 20.90 -15.39 9.58
C ASP A 14 20.70 -14.48 8.36
N GLU A 15 21.78 -13.90 7.83
CA GLU A 15 21.76 -12.99 6.68
C GLU A 15 21.14 -13.60 5.41
N LYS A 16 21.10 -14.94 5.31
CA LYS A 16 20.37 -15.64 4.24
C LYS A 16 18.90 -15.27 4.18
N ALA A 17 18.32 -14.77 5.28
CA ALA A 17 16.94 -14.27 5.28
C ALA A 17 16.72 -13.17 4.24
N ILE A 18 17.68 -12.24 4.11
CA ILE A 18 17.62 -11.13 3.16
C ILE A 18 17.71 -11.66 1.73
N GLU A 19 18.66 -12.56 1.46
CA GLU A 19 18.84 -13.18 0.15
C GLU A 19 17.59 -13.93 -0.31
N GLU A 20 17.05 -14.81 0.54
CA GLU A 20 15.86 -15.60 0.24
C GLU A 20 14.60 -14.73 0.06
N THR A 21 14.49 -13.65 0.84
CA THR A 21 13.43 -12.66 0.67
C THR A 21 13.55 -11.95 -0.67
N SER A 22 14.75 -11.54 -1.05
CA SER A 22 15.01 -10.86 -2.32
C SER A 22 14.71 -11.78 -3.52
N ILE A 23 15.13 -13.05 -3.46
CA ILE A 23 14.84 -14.05 -4.51
C ILE A 23 13.34 -14.24 -4.66
N LYS A 24 12.60 -14.39 -3.56
CA LYS A 24 11.17 -14.72 -3.59
C LYS A 24 10.28 -13.51 -3.87
N TYR A 25 10.60 -12.35 -3.31
CA TYR A 25 9.73 -11.18 -3.28
C TYR A 25 10.30 -9.94 -3.98
N GLY A 26 11.54 -10.00 -4.51
CA GLY A 26 12.18 -8.86 -5.14
C GLY A 26 11.36 -8.24 -6.25
N SER A 27 10.89 -9.04 -7.22
CA SER A 27 10.06 -8.56 -8.33
C SER A 27 8.70 -8.01 -7.86
N TYR A 28 8.11 -8.58 -6.81
CA TYR A 28 6.86 -8.14 -6.23
C TYR A 28 7.01 -6.77 -5.56
N CYS A 29 8.00 -6.62 -4.70
CA CYS A 29 8.30 -5.35 -4.02
C CYS A 29 8.75 -4.27 -5.01
N TYR A 30 9.60 -4.63 -6.00
CA TYR A 30 10.01 -3.72 -7.06
C TYR A 30 8.82 -3.14 -7.82
N LYS A 31 7.84 -3.98 -8.17
CA LYS A 31 6.64 -3.51 -8.86
C LYS A 31 5.87 -2.46 -8.05
N ILE A 32 5.71 -2.67 -6.75
CA ILE A 32 5.07 -1.70 -5.86
C ILE A 32 5.87 -0.39 -5.83
N ALA A 33 7.17 -0.47 -5.57
CA ALA A 33 8.03 0.70 -5.53
C ALA A 33 8.01 1.47 -6.86
N ASN A 34 8.14 0.77 -7.99
CA ASN A 34 8.18 1.40 -9.30
C ASN A 34 6.82 1.99 -9.73
N ASN A 35 5.70 1.41 -9.29
CA ASN A 35 4.39 2.01 -9.51
C ASN A 35 4.27 3.38 -8.82
N ILE A 36 4.90 3.54 -7.66
CA ILE A 36 4.89 4.77 -6.87
C ILE A 36 5.97 5.76 -7.35
N LEU A 37 7.20 5.31 -7.46
CA LEU A 37 8.35 6.18 -7.68
C LEU A 37 8.60 6.52 -9.15
N ARG A 38 8.15 5.65 -10.09
CA ARG A 38 8.35 5.80 -11.54
C ARG A 38 9.82 6.06 -11.93
N ASN A 39 10.74 5.59 -11.11
CA ASN A 39 12.18 5.75 -11.30
C ASN A 39 12.87 4.46 -10.86
N ARG A 40 13.69 3.90 -11.76
CA ARG A 40 14.36 2.61 -11.54
C ARG A 40 15.31 2.66 -10.34
N GLN A 41 16.19 3.65 -10.30
CA GLN A 41 17.20 3.78 -9.26
C GLN A 41 16.57 3.98 -7.88
N ASP A 42 15.58 4.88 -7.78
CA ASP A 42 14.84 5.10 -6.54
C ASP A 42 14.11 3.84 -6.08
N SER A 43 13.60 3.04 -7.03
CA SER A 43 12.90 1.79 -6.72
C SER A 43 13.85 0.71 -6.22
N GLU A 44 15.04 0.57 -6.83
CA GLU A 44 16.07 -0.35 -6.39
C GLU A 44 16.61 0.02 -4.99
N GLU A 45 16.84 1.30 -4.72
CA GLU A 45 17.20 1.80 -3.40
C GLU A 45 16.10 1.53 -2.36
N CYS A 46 14.84 1.79 -2.71
CA CYS A 46 13.71 1.50 -1.84
C CYS A 46 13.58 0.00 -1.49
N LEU A 47 13.99 -0.90 -2.39
CA LEU A 47 14.04 -2.32 -2.09
C LEU A 47 15.10 -2.63 -1.03
N ASN A 48 16.29 -2.07 -1.17
CA ASN A 48 17.35 -2.27 -0.18
C ASN A 48 16.91 -1.77 1.21
N ASP A 49 16.29 -0.59 1.27
CA ASP A 49 15.70 -0.05 2.50
C ASP A 49 14.61 -0.98 3.05
N THR A 50 13.81 -1.61 2.18
CA THR A 50 12.78 -2.58 2.58
C THR A 50 13.39 -3.80 3.25
N TRP A 51 14.50 -4.32 2.72
CA TRP A 51 15.19 -5.46 3.32
C TRP A 51 15.77 -5.11 4.69
N MET A 52 16.38 -3.94 4.82
CA MET A 52 16.92 -3.45 6.10
C MET A 52 15.81 -3.24 7.12
N GLN A 53 14.71 -2.58 6.74
CA GLN A 53 13.58 -2.39 7.67
C GLN A 53 12.91 -3.71 8.05
N THR A 54 12.87 -4.70 7.16
CA THR A 54 12.38 -6.04 7.48
C THR A 54 13.28 -6.72 8.50
N TRP A 55 14.59 -6.61 8.32
CA TRP A 55 15.60 -7.12 9.25
C TRP A 55 15.46 -6.52 10.65
N ASP A 56 15.24 -5.21 10.74
CA ASP A 56 15.08 -4.52 12.01
C ASP A 56 13.74 -4.84 12.69
N SER A 57 12.71 -5.12 11.90
CA SER A 57 11.36 -5.40 12.40
C SER A 57 11.16 -6.85 12.88
N ILE A 58 11.92 -7.80 12.37
CA ILE A 58 11.85 -9.23 12.72
C ILE A 58 13.17 -9.66 13.35
N PRO A 59 13.21 -10.09 14.62
CA PRO A 59 12.20 -9.97 15.65
C PRO A 59 12.02 -8.53 16.14
N PRO A 60 10.98 -8.16 16.91
CA PRO A 60 10.02 -9.05 17.57
C PRO A 60 8.78 -9.40 16.73
N THR A 61 8.54 -8.68 15.63
CA THR A 61 7.34 -8.91 14.82
C THR A 61 7.37 -10.28 14.17
N HIS A 62 6.25 -11.04 14.27
CA HIS A 62 6.06 -12.30 13.56
C HIS A 62 4.90 -12.17 12.56
N PRO A 63 5.16 -11.82 11.30
CA PRO A 63 4.11 -11.57 10.32
C PRO A 63 3.38 -12.86 9.93
N VAL A 64 2.04 -12.87 10.03
CA VAL A 64 1.18 -13.99 9.59
C VAL A 64 1.18 -14.09 8.05
N HIS A 65 1.22 -12.96 7.36
CA HIS A 65 1.28 -12.87 5.90
C HIS A 65 2.52 -12.08 5.48
N PHE A 66 3.60 -12.78 5.22
CA PHE A 66 4.90 -12.18 4.97
C PHE A 66 4.91 -11.27 3.74
N ASN A 67 4.23 -11.68 2.66
CA ASN A 67 4.07 -10.86 1.46
C ASN A 67 3.35 -9.51 1.73
N LEU A 68 2.31 -9.50 2.57
CA LEU A 68 1.59 -8.28 2.92
C LEU A 68 2.42 -7.39 3.85
N PHE A 69 3.18 -7.98 4.75
CA PHE A 69 4.13 -7.27 5.60
C PHE A 69 5.18 -6.53 4.78
N LEU A 70 5.81 -7.20 3.82
CA LEU A 70 6.76 -6.59 2.89
C LEU A 70 6.11 -5.49 2.03
N ALA A 71 4.89 -5.74 1.53
CA ALA A 71 4.15 -4.75 0.75
C ALA A 71 3.87 -3.48 1.55
N LYS A 72 3.53 -3.59 2.84
CA LYS A 72 3.35 -2.44 3.73
C LYS A 72 4.65 -1.63 3.87
N ILE A 73 5.76 -2.30 4.11
CA ILE A 73 7.06 -1.65 4.27
C ILE A 73 7.46 -0.91 2.99
N VAL A 74 7.52 -1.62 1.86
CA VAL A 74 7.96 -1.03 0.59
C VAL A 74 7.06 0.12 0.15
N ARG A 75 5.75 0.02 0.38
CA ARG A 75 4.80 1.07 0.08
C ARG A 75 5.06 2.33 0.92
N ASN A 76 5.22 2.17 2.23
CA ASN A 76 5.48 3.30 3.13
C ASN A 76 6.79 4.01 2.78
N LEU A 77 7.87 3.27 2.54
CA LEU A 77 9.16 3.81 2.11
C LEU A 77 9.04 4.54 0.77
N SER A 78 8.34 3.95 -0.20
CA SER A 78 8.12 4.56 -1.51
C SER A 78 7.36 5.87 -1.41
N PHE A 79 6.29 5.94 -0.61
CA PHE A 79 5.54 7.19 -0.41
C PHE A 79 6.37 8.26 0.31
N ASN A 80 7.13 7.87 1.33
CA ASN A 80 8.03 8.82 2.02
C ASN A 80 9.07 9.40 1.05
N LYS A 81 9.70 8.54 0.24
CA LYS A 81 10.67 8.96 -0.78
C LYS A 81 10.02 9.85 -1.85
N TYR A 82 8.80 9.48 -2.29
CA TYR A 82 8.01 10.29 -3.22
C TYR A 82 7.73 11.69 -2.64
N ARG A 83 7.22 11.79 -1.42
CA ARG A 83 6.98 13.08 -0.76
C ARG A 83 8.24 13.91 -0.71
N ASN A 84 9.35 13.39 -0.22
CA ASN A 84 10.60 14.13 -0.09
C ASN A 84 11.13 14.68 -1.42
N LYS A 85 10.95 13.91 -2.51
CA LYS A 85 11.48 14.28 -3.83
C LYS A 85 10.54 15.19 -4.63
N TYR A 86 9.24 15.05 -4.47
CA TYR A 86 8.23 15.66 -5.35
C TYR A 86 7.40 16.77 -4.72
N THR A 87 7.51 17.02 -3.40
CA THR A 87 6.90 18.18 -2.74
C THR A 87 7.41 19.51 -3.32
N GLN A 88 8.56 19.51 -4.00
CA GLN A 88 9.14 20.70 -4.63
C GLN A 88 8.84 20.84 -6.14
N LYS A 89 8.28 19.84 -6.81
CA LYS A 89 7.97 19.91 -8.26
C LYS A 89 6.49 19.58 -8.49
N ARG A 90 5.70 20.64 -8.70
CA ARG A 90 4.29 20.56 -9.13
C ARG A 90 4.18 19.86 -10.50
N GLY A 91 4.09 18.54 -10.52
CA GLY A 91 3.71 17.75 -11.67
C GLY A 91 2.65 16.74 -11.22
N ARG A 92 1.41 16.85 -11.72
CA ARG A 92 0.32 15.89 -11.44
C ARG A 92 0.65 14.55 -12.07
N GLY A 93 1.37 13.69 -11.37
CA GLY A 93 1.55 12.29 -11.74
C GLY A 93 0.39 11.41 -11.23
N GLU A 94 0.29 10.18 -11.73
CA GLU A 94 -0.74 9.19 -11.32
C GLU A 94 -0.81 9.01 -9.79
N ILE A 95 0.31 9.13 -9.10
CA ILE A 95 0.39 9.02 -7.63
C ILE A 95 -0.22 10.22 -6.92
N ALA A 96 -0.03 11.43 -7.44
CA ALA A 96 -0.70 12.61 -6.90
C ALA A 96 -2.22 12.44 -6.99
N LEU A 97 -2.73 11.92 -8.13
CA LEU A 97 -4.15 11.61 -8.29
C LEU A 97 -4.65 10.56 -7.30
N VAL A 98 -3.88 9.50 -7.05
CA VAL A 98 -4.23 8.46 -6.07
C VAL A 98 -4.30 9.02 -4.66
N LEU A 99 -3.36 9.89 -4.29
CA LEU A 99 -3.35 10.54 -2.98
C LEU A 99 -4.50 11.54 -2.85
N GLU A 100 -4.73 12.39 -3.86
CA GLU A 100 -5.86 13.34 -3.90
C GLU A 100 -7.21 12.59 -3.79
N GLU A 101 -7.38 11.47 -4.52
CA GLU A 101 -8.59 10.64 -4.44
C GLU A 101 -8.83 10.08 -3.04
N LEU A 102 -7.78 9.75 -2.28
CA LEU A 102 -7.90 9.28 -0.89
C LEU A 102 -8.09 10.46 0.07
N GLU A 103 -7.38 11.56 -0.11
CA GLU A 103 -7.51 12.77 0.71
C GLU A 103 -8.93 13.34 0.64
N GLU A 104 -9.55 13.36 -0.55
CA GLU A 104 -10.97 13.74 -0.69
C GLU A 104 -11.92 12.86 0.14
N CYS A 105 -11.55 11.57 0.37
CA CYS A 105 -12.32 10.67 1.21
C CYS A 105 -12.07 10.86 2.70
N LEU A 106 -10.89 11.36 3.07
CA LEU A 106 -10.40 11.46 4.44
C LEU A 106 -10.29 12.91 4.93
N ALA A 107 -10.66 13.90 4.09
CA ALA A 107 -10.60 15.31 4.40
C ALA A 107 -11.57 15.67 5.55
N GLY A 108 -11.04 15.83 6.72
CA GLY A 108 -11.76 16.18 7.95
C GLY A 108 -10.92 16.13 9.23
N HIS A 109 -9.70 15.60 9.17
CA HIS A 109 -8.85 15.50 10.36
C HIS A 109 -7.48 16.11 10.13
N SER A 110 -7.24 17.26 10.75
CA SER A 110 -5.93 17.71 11.22
C SER A 110 -6.00 17.72 12.73
N ASP A 111 -5.38 16.79 13.43
CA ASP A 111 -4.55 17.02 14.60
C ASP A 111 -4.15 15.69 15.32
N VAL A 112 -3.09 15.78 15.95
CA VAL A 112 -2.10 15.08 16.77
C VAL A 112 -2.57 13.91 17.71
N GLU A 113 -3.83 13.53 17.80
CA GLU A 113 -4.31 12.33 18.51
C GLU A 113 -4.27 11.05 17.64
N ALA A 114 -3.52 11.12 16.57
CA ALA A 114 -3.58 10.28 15.37
C ALA A 114 -3.13 8.81 15.51
N LEU A 115 -2.46 8.37 16.55
CA LEU A 115 -1.91 7.00 16.57
C LEU A 115 -2.95 5.93 16.93
N TYR A 116 -3.86 6.21 17.86
CA TYR A 116 -4.96 5.29 18.19
C TYR A 116 -6.06 5.29 17.10
N ILE A 117 -6.34 6.49 16.56
CA ILE A 117 -7.30 6.66 15.45
C ILE A 117 -6.84 5.93 14.18
N VAL A 118 -5.53 5.84 13.94
CA VAL A 118 -4.98 5.15 12.76
C VAL A 118 -5.23 3.64 12.79
N GLU A 119 -5.14 2.99 13.95
CA GLU A 119 -5.39 1.53 14.05
C GLU A 119 -6.88 1.21 13.88
N GLU A 120 -7.78 1.96 14.52
CA GLU A 120 -9.23 1.80 14.35
C GLU A 120 -9.68 2.14 12.93
N LEU A 121 -9.17 3.22 12.35
CA LEU A 121 -9.43 3.60 10.98
C LEU A 121 -8.96 2.53 9.99
N GLN A 122 -7.79 1.94 10.23
CA GLN A 122 -7.27 0.85 9.41
C GLN A 122 -8.17 -0.39 9.48
N GLU A 123 -8.67 -0.74 10.66
CA GLU A 123 -9.58 -1.88 10.84
C GLU A 123 -10.95 -1.62 10.18
N THR A 124 -11.48 -0.41 10.27
CA THR A 124 -12.70 0.01 9.59
C THR A 124 -12.55 -0.09 8.08
N ILE A 125 -11.45 0.40 7.50
CA ILE A 125 -11.15 0.29 6.07
C ILE A 125 -11.03 -1.18 5.66
N ASN A 126 -10.31 -1.99 6.44
CA ASN A 126 -10.14 -3.42 6.18
C ASN A 126 -11.50 -4.15 6.20
N THR A 127 -12.33 -3.86 7.19
CA THR A 127 -13.67 -4.45 7.33
C THR A 127 -14.55 -4.07 6.14
N LEU A 128 -14.54 -2.80 5.75
CA LEU A 128 -15.26 -2.35 4.57
C LEU A 128 -14.80 -3.08 3.30
N VAL A 129 -13.47 -3.12 3.06
CA VAL A 129 -12.92 -3.74 1.85
C VAL A 129 -13.24 -5.22 1.79
N ARG A 130 -13.24 -5.93 2.94
CA ARG A 130 -13.66 -7.34 3.03
C ARG A 130 -15.16 -7.54 2.76
N ALA A 131 -15.99 -6.55 3.10
CA ALA A 131 -17.45 -6.60 2.86
C ALA A 131 -17.84 -6.24 1.42
N LEU A 132 -16.93 -5.70 0.61
CA LEU A 132 -17.19 -5.41 -0.79
C LEU A 132 -17.32 -6.70 -1.62
N PRO A 133 -18.09 -6.67 -2.72
CA PRO A 133 -18.00 -7.72 -3.73
C PRO A 133 -16.55 -7.92 -4.16
N GLU A 134 -16.10 -9.16 -4.30
CA GLU A 134 -14.69 -9.52 -4.54
C GLU A 134 -14.02 -8.67 -5.64
N ARG A 135 -14.72 -8.43 -6.74
CA ARG A 135 -14.18 -7.62 -7.84
C ARG A 135 -13.98 -6.16 -7.44
N GLU A 136 -14.93 -5.56 -6.72
CA GLU A 136 -14.82 -4.17 -6.24
C GLU A 136 -13.66 -4.03 -5.24
N GLY A 137 -13.57 -4.93 -4.27
CA GLY A 137 -12.50 -4.96 -3.29
C GLY A 137 -11.13 -5.12 -3.95
N ASN A 138 -11.01 -6.04 -4.90
CA ASN A 138 -9.78 -6.25 -5.64
C ASN A 138 -9.36 -5.02 -6.47
N VAL A 139 -10.29 -4.36 -7.16
CA VAL A 139 -10.04 -3.11 -7.90
C VAL A 139 -9.59 -2.00 -6.95
N PHE A 140 -10.24 -1.85 -5.80
CA PHE A 140 -9.88 -0.88 -4.77
C PHE A 140 -8.45 -1.13 -4.24
N ILE A 141 -8.13 -2.37 -3.86
CA ILE A 141 -6.79 -2.76 -3.40
C ILE A 141 -5.74 -2.49 -4.48
N ARG A 142 -6.02 -2.81 -5.75
CA ARG A 142 -5.08 -2.55 -6.85
C ARG A 142 -4.81 -1.06 -7.01
N ARG A 143 -5.83 -0.21 -6.91
CA ARG A 143 -5.67 1.23 -7.06
C ARG A 143 -4.93 1.85 -5.89
N TYR A 144 -5.38 1.59 -4.66
CA TYR A 144 -4.94 2.33 -3.48
C TYR A 144 -3.80 1.67 -2.69
N PHE A 145 -3.69 0.35 -2.75
CA PHE A 145 -2.59 -0.37 -2.10
C PHE A 145 -1.40 -0.58 -3.03
N TYR A 146 -1.65 -1.05 -4.26
CA TYR A 146 -0.59 -1.30 -5.23
C TYR A 146 -0.28 -0.10 -6.13
N SER A 147 -1.08 0.96 -6.07
CA SER A 147 -0.95 2.15 -6.91
C SER A 147 -0.94 1.85 -8.42
N ASP A 148 -1.68 0.80 -8.83
CA ASP A 148 -1.83 0.46 -10.24
C ASP A 148 -2.59 1.58 -10.97
N SER A 149 -2.23 1.85 -12.22
CA SER A 149 -2.96 2.81 -13.06
C SER A 149 -4.36 2.26 -13.41
N ILE A 150 -5.31 3.16 -13.67
CA ILE A 150 -6.66 2.77 -14.13
C ILE A 150 -6.57 1.92 -15.38
N LYS A 151 -5.64 2.23 -16.28
CA LYS A 151 -5.37 1.47 -17.50
C LYS A 151 -4.92 0.03 -17.19
N ASP A 152 -3.96 -0.15 -16.27
CA ASP A 152 -3.48 -1.49 -15.90
C ASP A 152 -4.58 -2.32 -15.24
N ILE A 153 -5.40 -1.68 -14.40
CA ILE A 153 -6.56 -2.31 -13.77
C ILE A 153 -7.59 -2.70 -14.83
N SER A 154 -7.89 -1.82 -15.81
CA SER A 154 -8.84 -2.08 -16.86
C SER A 154 -8.43 -3.29 -17.72
N VAL A 155 -7.16 -3.39 -18.08
CA VAL A 155 -6.60 -4.54 -18.82
C VAL A 155 -6.69 -5.82 -17.97
N ARG A 156 -6.31 -5.76 -16.68
CA ARG A 156 -6.31 -6.91 -15.78
C ARG A 156 -7.70 -7.52 -15.58
N TYR A 157 -8.71 -6.67 -15.40
CA TYR A 157 -10.09 -7.12 -15.12
C TYR A 157 -10.98 -7.17 -16.37
N ARG A 158 -10.43 -6.87 -17.56
CA ARG A 158 -11.15 -6.83 -18.84
C ARG A 158 -12.39 -5.92 -18.75
N MET A 159 -12.21 -4.73 -18.21
CA MET A 159 -13.23 -3.70 -18.05
C MET A 159 -12.80 -2.42 -18.74
N SER A 160 -13.76 -1.57 -19.15
CA SER A 160 -13.41 -0.23 -19.62
C SER A 160 -12.86 0.62 -18.49
N GLU A 161 -11.96 1.56 -18.79
CA GLU A 161 -11.43 2.50 -17.80
C GLU A 161 -12.55 3.29 -17.10
N ASN A 162 -13.60 3.65 -17.85
CA ASN A 162 -14.75 4.35 -17.29
C ASN A 162 -15.47 3.51 -16.23
N ASN A 163 -15.67 2.21 -16.49
CA ASN A 163 -16.27 1.31 -15.50
C ASN A 163 -15.42 1.19 -14.23
N ILE A 164 -14.08 1.16 -14.38
CA ILE A 164 -13.17 1.17 -13.24
C ILE A 164 -13.31 2.47 -12.44
N ARG A 165 -13.34 3.65 -13.11
CA ARG A 165 -13.53 4.95 -12.43
C ARG A 165 -14.86 5.01 -11.68
N VAL A 166 -15.95 4.57 -12.31
CA VAL A 166 -17.28 4.54 -11.67
C VAL A 166 -17.27 3.61 -10.44
N MET A 167 -16.66 2.43 -10.58
CA MET A 167 -16.54 1.47 -9.48
C MET A 167 -15.75 2.06 -8.31
N LEU A 168 -14.59 2.63 -8.56
CA LEU A 168 -13.76 3.27 -7.53
C LEU A 168 -14.49 4.42 -6.85
N ASN A 169 -15.19 5.26 -7.61
CA ASN A 169 -15.96 6.36 -7.04
C ASN A 169 -17.07 5.87 -6.10
N ARG A 170 -17.84 4.85 -6.52
CA ARG A 170 -18.87 4.24 -5.67
C ARG A 170 -18.26 3.65 -4.38
N THR A 171 -17.11 2.98 -4.50
CA THR A 171 -16.43 2.39 -3.34
C THR A 171 -15.91 3.47 -2.38
N ARG A 172 -15.37 4.59 -2.90
CA ARG A 172 -14.97 5.74 -2.07
C ARG A 172 -16.17 6.35 -1.32
N ASN A 173 -17.31 6.52 -1.99
CA ASN A 173 -18.50 7.04 -1.33
C ASN A 173 -18.98 6.12 -0.21
N LYS A 174 -19.00 4.79 -0.44
CA LYS A 174 -19.31 3.81 0.63
C LYS A 174 -18.33 3.91 1.80
N LEU A 175 -17.03 4.14 1.52
CA LEU A 175 -16.03 4.33 2.56
C LEU A 175 -16.29 5.62 3.36
N ARG A 176 -16.54 6.73 2.67
CA ARG A 176 -16.86 8.01 3.31
C ARG A 176 -18.10 7.88 4.21
N ASP A 177 -19.22 7.36 3.67
CA ASP A 177 -20.45 7.16 4.44
C ASP A 177 -20.25 6.30 5.69
N ARG A 178 -19.34 5.32 5.61
CA ARG A 178 -19.02 4.46 6.74
C ARG A 178 -18.21 5.21 7.79
N LEU A 179 -17.19 5.95 7.37
CA LEU A 179 -16.34 6.75 8.26
C LEU A 179 -17.12 7.87 8.94
N GLU A 180 -18.06 8.52 8.24
CA GLU A 180 -18.99 9.50 8.82
C GLU A 180 -19.88 8.87 9.92
N LYS A 181 -20.45 7.68 9.66
CA LYS A 181 -21.29 6.96 10.64
C LYS A 181 -20.53 6.52 11.88
N GLU A 182 -19.26 6.23 11.75
CA GLU A 182 -18.40 5.82 12.87
C GLU A 182 -17.72 7.02 13.56
N GLY A 183 -18.00 8.25 13.09
CA GLY A 183 -17.52 9.48 13.72
C GLY A 183 -16.09 9.88 13.36
N TYR A 184 -15.50 9.24 12.35
CA TYR A 184 -14.16 9.59 11.85
C TYR A 184 -14.17 10.81 10.92
N LEU A 185 -15.31 11.18 10.37
CA LEU A 185 -15.50 12.35 9.53
C LEU A 185 -16.66 13.17 10.06
N SER A 186 -16.47 14.50 10.13
CA SER A 186 -17.50 15.49 10.54
C SER A 186 -18.01 16.27 9.34
#